data_9d3347251db3a9fec1d5a5acf6dd86d8
#
_entry.id   9d3347251db3a9fec1d5a5acf6dd86d8
#
_cell.length_a   1.000
_cell.length_b   1.000
_cell.length_c   1.000
_cell.angle_alpha   90.00
_cell.angle_beta   90.00
_cell.angle_gamma   90.00
#
_symmetry.space_group_name_H-M   'P 1'
#
loop_
_entity.id
_entity.type
_entity.pdbx_description
1 polymer ?
#
loop_
_entity_poly.entity_id
_entity_poly.type
_entity_poly.pdbx_seq_one_letter_code
_entity_poly.pdbx_strand_id
1 'polypeptide(L)'
;ELASIDKAKNTFRKELEWMRKQPKARTTKSKSRQDNFYDVEAKAKQKIEDTNLQLDMKMTRLGGKIIEAIKVYKSYGDLVVLKGFDYTFSKGERIGIVGKNGVGKSTFLQILQGLTAPDSGKINVGDTIVFGHFSQEGLTYKKDMRVIEYLKTFAEQFPLASGGTLSAAQFLELFLFTP
;
A
#
# COMPACT_ATOMS: atom_id res chain seq x y z
N GLU A 1 -9.20 -15.73 -1.84
CA GLU A 1 -9.11 -16.17 -3.24
C GLU A 1 -7.76 -16.81 -3.58
N LEU A 2 -6.60 -16.16 -3.33
CA LEU A 2 -5.27 -16.73 -3.58
C LEU A 2 -5.09 -18.12 -2.98
N ALA A 3 -5.45 -18.32 -1.72
CA ALA A 3 -5.35 -19.63 -1.06
C ALA A 3 -6.24 -20.70 -1.70
N SER A 4 -7.39 -20.33 -2.27
CA SER A 4 -8.28 -21.26 -2.98
C SER A 4 -7.71 -21.67 -4.34
N ILE A 5 -7.06 -20.76 -5.05
CA ILE A 5 -6.38 -21.03 -6.33
C ILE A 5 -5.14 -21.88 -6.12
N ASP A 6 -4.36 -21.66 -5.09
CA ASP A 6 -3.19 -22.49 -4.78
C ASP A 6 -3.60 -23.91 -4.38
N LYS A 7 -4.70 -24.03 -3.64
CA LYS A 7 -5.30 -25.35 -3.35
C LYS A 7 -5.78 -26.04 -4.63
N ALA A 8 -6.42 -25.30 -5.55
CA ALA A 8 -6.85 -25.81 -6.85
C ALA A 8 -5.65 -26.24 -7.71
N LYS A 9 -4.56 -25.48 -7.75
CA LYS A 9 -3.31 -25.85 -8.47
C LYS A 9 -2.70 -27.14 -7.95
N ASN A 10 -2.65 -27.32 -6.63
CA ASN A 10 -2.14 -28.55 -6.02
C ASN A 10 -3.02 -29.76 -6.33
N THR A 11 -4.34 -29.58 -6.30
CA THR A 11 -5.32 -30.62 -6.66
C THR A 11 -5.20 -30.95 -8.15
N PHE A 12 -5.13 -29.94 -9.03
CA PHE A 12 -4.96 -30.10 -10.47
C PHE A 12 -3.71 -30.94 -10.79
N ARG A 13 -2.57 -30.70 -10.13
CA ARG A 13 -1.35 -31.49 -10.37
C ARG A 13 -1.56 -32.97 -10.07
N LYS A 14 -2.24 -33.31 -8.97
CA LYS A 14 -2.56 -34.71 -8.60
C LYS A 14 -3.55 -35.36 -9.60
N GLU A 15 -4.58 -34.64 -9.98
CA GLU A 15 -5.58 -35.13 -10.94
C GLU A 15 -4.99 -35.27 -12.34
N LEU A 16 -4.06 -34.40 -12.75
CA LEU A 16 -3.35 -34.49 -14.01
C LEU A 16 -2.49 -35.77 -14.10
N GLU A 17 -1.77 -36.10 -13.01
CA GLU A 17 -1.05 -37.36 -12.95
C GLU A 17 -1.98 -38.58 -13.10
N TRP A 18 -3.13 -38.54 -12.43
CA TRP A 18 -4.14 -39.59 -12.56
C TRP A 18 -4.71 -39.67 -13.98
N MET A 19 -4.97 -38.55 -14.63
CA MET A 19 -5.44 -38.49 -16.02
C MET A 19 -4.42 -39.07 -17.02
N ARG A 20 -3.13 -38.85 -16.79
CA ARG A 20 -2.03 -39.37 -17.64
C ARG A 20 -1.78 -40.87 -17.48
N LYS A 21 -2.10 -41.44 -16.32
CA LYS A 21 -1.95 -42.88 -16.09
C LYS A 21 -3.00 -43.66 -16.87
N GLN A 22 -2.58 -44.72 -17.60
CA GLN A 22 -3.53 -45.59 -18.28
C GLN A 22 -4.37 -46.41 -17.27
N PRO A 23 -5.67 -46.63 -17.54
CA PRO A 23 -6.48 -47.50 -16.67
C PRO A 23 -5.89 -48.93 -16.66
N LYS A 24 -5.90 -49.56 -15.49
CA LYS A 24 -5.54 -51.00 -15.39
C LYS A 24 -6.55 -51.79 -16.21
N ALA A 25 -6.08 -52.90 -16.83
CA ALA A 25 -6.89 -53.77 -17.67
C ALA A 25 -8.28 -54.03 -17.06
N ARG A 26 -9.33 -53.90 -17.84
CA ARG A 26 -10.76 -54.06 -17.51
C ARG A 26 -11.44 -52.95 -16.71
N THR A 27 -10.83 -51.79 -16.50
CA THR A 27 -11.50 -50.63 -15.85
C THR A 27 -11.44 -49.39 -16.71
N THR A 28 -12.60 -48.71 -16.88
CA THR A 28 -12.70 -47.39 -17.51
C THR A 28 -12.49 -46.32 -16.43
N LYS A 29 -11.90 -45.18 -16.81
CA LYS A 29 -11.80 -44.04 -15.88
C LYS A 29 -13.21 -43.52 -15.52
N SER A 30 -13.43 -43.24 -14.27
CA SER A 30 -14.69 -42.68 -13.79
C SER A 30 -15.03 -41.39 -14.53
N LYS A 31 -16.18 -41.33 -15.20
CA LYS A 31 -16.66 -40.16 -15.94
C LYS A 31 -16.82 -38.94 -15.01
N SER A 32 -17.41 -39.15 -13.84
CA SER A 32 -17.60 -38.11 -12.83
C SER A 32 -16.24 -37.48 -12.38
N ARG A 33 -15.18 -38.27 -12.29
CA ARG A 33 -13.85 -37.75 -11.92
C ARG A 33 -13.19 -37.02 -13.09
N GLN A 34 -13.49 -37.43 -14.33
CA GLN A 34 -13.05 -36.68 -15.53
C GLN A 34 -13.73 -35.32 -15.61
N ASP A 35 -15.03 -35.25 -15.36
CA ASP A 35 -15.80 -34.02 -15.38
C ASP A 35 -15.26 -33.07 -14.27
N ASN A 36 -15.03 -33.58 -13.07
CA ASN A 36 -14.46 -32.80 -11.97
C ASN A 36 -13.02 -32.31 -12.25
N PHE A 37 -12.26 -33.03 -13.07
CA PHE A 37 -10.93 -32.60 -13.50
C PHE A 37 -10.99 -31.26 -14.27
N TYR A 38 -11.93 -31.10 -15.18
CA TYR A 38 -12.07 -29.88 -15.97
C TYR A 38 -12.51 -28.69 -15.11
N ASP A 39 -13.32 -28.90 -14.10
CA ASP A 39 -13.68 -27.87 -13.12
C ASP A 39 -12.49 -27.41 -12.29
N VAL A 40 -11.67 -28.38 -11.84
CA VAL A 40 -10.44 -28.07 -11.10
C VAL A 40 -9.41 -27.37 -12.00
N GLU A 41 -9.30 -27.80 -13.26
CA GLU A 41 -8.43 -27.16 -14.24
C GLU A 41 -8.83 -25.70 -14.50
N ALA A 42 -10.14 -25.42 -14.69
CA ALA A 42 -10.66 -24.08 -14.89
C ALA A 42 -10.33 -23.17 -13.71
N LYS A 43 -10.53 -23.66 -12.48
CA LYS A 43 -10.15 -22.92 -11.23
C LYS A 43 -8.63 -22.73 -11.08
N ALA A 44 -7.84 -23.74 -11.40
CA ALA A 44 -6.39 -23.66 -11.32
C ALA A 44 -5.75 -22.72 -12.35
N LYS A 45 -6.41 -22.56 -13.51
CA LYS A 45 -6.01 -21.66 -14.59
C LYS A 45 -6.57 -20.24 -14.45
N GLN A 46 -7.43 -19.98 -13.47
CA GLN A 46 -7.83 -18.60 -13.15
C GLN A 46 -6.58 -17.78 -12.87
N LYS A 47 -6.24 -16.89 -13.80
CA LYS A 47 -5.29 -15.81 -13.56
C LYS A 47 -6.05 -14.77 -12.74
N ILE A 48 -5.57 -14.53 -11.52
CA ILE A 48 -5.83 -13.22 -10.91
C ILE A 48 -5.04 -12.28 -11.82
N GLU A 49 -5.72 -11.47 -12.58
CA GLU A 49 -5.09 -10.32 -13.20
C GLU A 49 -4.57 -9.48 -12.03
N ASP A 50 -3.26 -9.53 -11.81
CA ASP A 50 -2.57 -8.50 -11.05
C ASP A 50 -2.82 -7.20 -11.83
N THR A 51 -3.94 -6.58 -11.55
CA THR A 51 -4.22 -5.23 -12.01
C THR A 51 -3.20 -4.35 -11.30
N ASN A 52 -2.02 -4.21 -11.90
CA ASN A 52 -1.04 -3.23 -11.47
C ASN A 52 -1.72 -1.88 -11.56
N LEU A 53 -2.13 -1.38 -10.42
CA LEU A 53 -2.79 -0.09 -10.28
C LEU A 53 -1.76 0.98 -10.64
N GLN A 54 -1.76 1.39 -11.91
CA GLN A 54 -0.96 2.55 -12.36
C GLN A 54 -1.81 3.80 -12.11
N LEU A 55 -1.67 4.35 -10.93
CA LEU A 55 -2.25 5.64 -10.56
C LEU A 55 -1.25 6.74 -10.92
N ASP A 56 -1.30 7.19 -12.17
CA ASP A 56 -0.60 8.38 -12.60
C ASP A 56 -1.39 9.64 -12.17
N MET A 57 -1.20 10.05 -10.93
CA MET A 57 -1.78 11.29 -10.43
C MET A 57 -0.93 12.50 -10.84
N LYS A 58 -1.59 13.62 -11.17
CA LYS A 58 -0.90 14.87 -11.48
C LYS A 58 -0.17 15.38 -10.24
N MET A 59 1.15 15.24 -10.22
CA MET A 59 1.96 15.79 -9.15
C MET A 59 2.18 17.29 -9.36
N THR A 60 1.98 18.07 -8.33
CA THR A 60 2.35 19.50 -8.29
C THR A 60 3.88 19.62 -8.47
N ARG A 61 4.35 20.66 -9.14
CA ARG A 61 5.79 20.93 -9.28
C ARG A 61 6.41 21.11 -7.90
N LEU A 62 7.24 20.16 -7.49
CA LEU A 62 8.05 20.24 -6.28
C LEU A 62 9.36 20.97 -6.60
N GLY A 63 9.76 21.91 -5.76
CA GLY A 63 11.09 22.51 -5.81
C GLY A 63 12.18 21.45 -5.54
N GLY A 64 13.46 21.82 -5.78
CA GLY A 64 14.58 20.90 -5.57
C GLY A 64 14.78 20.52 -4.08
N LYS A 65 14.61 21.46 -3.17
CA LYS A 65 14.64 21.27 -1.72
C LYS A 65 13.21 21.06 -1.21
N ILE A 66 12.98 19.91 -0.57
CA ILE A 66 11.67 19.53 -0.06
C ILE A 66 11.54 19.93 1.39
N ILE A 67 12.47 19.44 2.23
CA ILE A 67 12.57 19.74 3.64
C ILE A 67 14.04 19.93 3.98
N GLU A 68 14.34 20.90 4.78
CA GLU A 68 15.68 21.17 5.29
C GLU A 68 15.64 21.22 6.82
N ALA A 69 16.34 20.30 7.46
CA ALA A 69 16.54 20.27 8.91
C ALA A 69 17.90 20.90 9.21
N ILE A 70 17.93 21.92 10.08
CA ILE A 70 19.13 22.67 10.41
C ILE A 70 19.36 22.60 11.93
N LYS A 71 20.42 21.91 12.34
CA LYS A 71 20.85 21.76 13.73
C LYS A 71 19.69 21.47 14.70
N VAL A 72 18.89 20.47 14.34
CA VAL A 72 17.67 20.12 15.09
C VAL A 72 18.02 19.33 16.33
N TYR A 73 17.57 19.80 17.48
CA TYR A 73 17.70 19.13 18.78
C TYR A 73 16.32 18.80 19.32
N LYS A 74 16.20 17.64 19.97
CA LYS A 74 15.00 17.22 20.70
C LYS A 74 15.34 16.23 21.79
N SER A 75 14.83 16.49 22.99
CA SER A 75 15.01 15.63 24.17
C SER A 75 13.70 15.51 24.94
N TYR A 76 13.53 14.43 25.66
CA TYR A 76 12.49 14.22 26.66
C TYR A 76 13.12 13.71 27.95
N GLY A 77 13.33 14.61 28.90
CA GLY A 77 14.13 14.30 30.11
C GLY A 77 15.53 13.84 29.69
N ASP A 78 15.92 12.66 30.13
CA ASP A 78 17.24 12.08 29.83
C ASP A 78 17.34 11.46 28.43
N LEU A 79 16.21 11.29 27.73
CA LEU A 79 16.20 10.72 26.40
C LEU A 79 16.50 11.78 25.36
N VAL A 80 17.68 11.72 24.76
CA VAL A 80 18.07 12.57 23.63
C VAL A 80 17.61 11.89 22.34
N VAL A 81 16.63 12.49 21.64
CA VAL A 81 16.07 11.98 20.38
C VAL A 81 16.87 12.48 19.19
N LEU A 82 17.17 13.77 19.15
CA LEU A 82 17.96 14.41 18.11
C LEU A 82 19.07 15.26 18.74
N LYS A 83 20.28 15.16 18.20
CA LYS A 83 21.45 15.88 18.69
C LYS A 83 22.13 16.63 17.53
N GLY A 84 21.57 17.79 17.19
CA GLY A 84 22.10 18.63 16.11
C GLY A 84 21.95 17.97 14.73
N PHE A 85 20.77 17.43 14.46
CA PHE A 85 20.48 16.78 13.16
C PHE A 85 20.43 17.81 12.04
N ASP A 86 21.29 17.63 11.03
CA ASP A 86 21.35 18.43 9.80
C ASP A 86 21.09 17.53 8.61
N TYR A 87 20.07 17.85 7.81
CA TYR A 87 19.77 17.10 6.60
C TYR A 87 18.88 17.88 5.63
N THR A 88 19.15 17.76 4.32
CA THR A 88 18.31 18.32 3.27
C THR A 88 17.71 17.17 2.44
N PHE A 89 16.38 17.02 2.57
CA PHE A 89 15.64 16.03 1.81
C PHE A 89 15.44 16.48 0.36
N SER A 90 15.70 15.58 -0.58
CA SER A 90 15.62 15.85 -2.01
C SER A 90 14.44 15.14 -2.67
N LYS A 91 14.02 15.64 -3.83
CA LYS A 91 12.94 15.04 -4.60
C LYS A 91 13.28 13.60 -5.03
N GLY A 92 12.34 12.68 -4.81
CA GLY A 92 12.49 11.27 -5.21
C GLY A 92 13.33 10.42 -4.26
N GLU A 93 13.85 11.01 -3.19
CA GLU A 93 14.64 10.30 -2.20
C GLU A 93 13.78 9.32 -1.39
N ARG A 94 14.35 8.17 -1.07
CA ARG A 94 13.73 7.15 -0.22
C ARG A 94 14.64 6.90 0.98
N ILE A 95 14.13 7.15 2.18
CA ILE A 95 14.92 7.10 3.42
C ILE A 95 14.33 6.05 4.35
N GLY A 96 15.19 5.15 4.83
CA GLY A 96 14.86 4.19 5.88
C GLY A 96 15.31 4.71 7.25
N ILE A 97 14.39 4.75 8.23
CA ILE A 97 14.71 5.11 9.62
C ILE A 97 14.73 3.83 10.44
N VAL A 98 15.92 3.42 10.91
CA VAL A 98 16.13 2.17 11.64
C VAL A 98 16.55 2.46 13.07
N GLY A 99 16.06 1.68 14.02
CA GLY A 99 16.40 1.81 15.44
C GLY A 99 15.47 1.01 16.34
N LYS A 100 15.87 0.79 17.59
CA LYS A 100 15.07 0.11 18.61
C LYS A 100 13.74 0.85 18.87
N ASN A 101 12.77 0.16 19.47
CA ASN A 101 11.54 0.83 19.91
C ASN A 101 11.85 1.84 21.02
N GLY A 102 11.15 2.98 21.01
CA GLY A 102 11.31 4.05 21.99
C GLY A 102 12.45 5.04 21.72
N VAL A 103 13.33 4.84 20.71
CA VAL A 103 14.44 5.77 20.42
C VAL A 103 14.03 7.10 19.78
N GLY A 104 12.72 7.31 19.50
CA GLY A 104 12.23 8.58 18.98
C GLY A 104 11.98 8.62 17.46
N LYS A 105 11.92 7.47 16.75
CA LYS A 105 11.61 7.46 15.30
C LYS A 105 10.31 8.20 14.94
N SER A 106 9.24 7.93 15.67
CA SER A 106 7.95 8.62 15.49
C SER A 106 8.02 10.10 15.82
N THR A 107 8.74 10.46 16.87
CA THR A 107 8.98 11.86 17.24
C THR A 107 9.72 12.62 16.13
N PHE A 108 10.73 12.00 15.54
CA PHE A 108 11.43 12.58 14.38
C PHE A 108 10.49 12.85 13.21
N LEU A 109 9.63 11.89 12.85
CA LEU A 109 8.63 12.09 11.80
C LEU A 109 7.63 13.20 12.15
N GLN A 110 7.19 13.29 13.42
CA GLN A 110 6.30 14.36 13.87
C GLN A 110 6.97 15.73 13.79
N ILE A 111 8.26 15.84 14.09
CA ILE A 111 9.03 17.07 13.95
C ILE A 111 9.12 17.49 12.48
N LEU A 112 9.41 16.57 11.57
CA LEU A 112 9.44 16.86 10.13
C LEU A 112 8.09 17.37 9.61
N GLN A 113 6.99 16.84 10.13
CA GLN A 113 5.61 17.25 9.77
C GLN A 113 5.15 18.53 10.48
N GLY A 114 5.95 19.08 11.39
CA GLY A 114 5.56 20.24 12.19
C GLY A 114 4.53 19.96 13.28
N LEU A 115 4.24 18.69 13.58
CA LEU A 115 3.31 18.27 14.64
C LEU A 115 3.93 18.38 16.04
N THR A 116 5.25 18.32 16.13
CA THR A 116 6.02 18.50 17.37
C THR A 116 7.13 19.50 17.11
N ALA A 117 7.23 20.53 17.98
CA ALA A 117 8.30 21.50 17.86
C ALA A 117 9.65 20.90 18.33
N PRO A 118 10.75 21.19 17.65
CA PRO A 118 12.09 20.89 18.16
C PRO A 118 12.41 21.79 19.36
N ASP A 119 13.35 21.38 20.21
CA ASP A 119 13.82 22.18 21.35
C ASP A 119 14.74 23.32 20.86
N SER A 120 15.51 23.06 19.80
CA SER A 120 16.29 24.07 19.09
C SER A 120 16.60 23.61 17.65
N GLY A 121 17.10 24.54 16.82
CA GLY A 121 17.28 24.34 15.41
C GLY A 121 16.04 24.73 14.60
N LYS A 122 16.03 24.40 13.32
CA LYS A 122 14.96 24.82 12.41
C LYS A 122 14.63 23.73 11.39
N ILE A 123 13.34 23.60 11.09
CA ILE A 123 12.84 22.81 9.95
C ILE A 123 12.24 23.79 8.95
N ASN A 124 12.79 23.82 7.76
CA ASN A 124 12.21 24.54 6.62
C ASN A 124 11.49 23.55 5.71
N VAL A 125 10.22 23.74 5.51
CA VAL A 125 9.38 22.93 4.60
C VAL A 125 9.02 23.78 3.41
N GLY A 126 9.15 23.23 2.21
CA GLY A 126 8.77 23.95 0.98
C GLY A 126 7.26 24.20 0.94
N ASP A 127 6.84 25.37 0.48
CA ASP A 127 5.42 25.83 0.46
C ASP A 127 4.47 24.91 -0.31
N THR A 128 4.99 24.11 -1.23
CA THR A 128 4.22 23.17 -2.05
C THR A 128 4.18 21.76 -1.50
N ILE A 129 4.78 21.51 -0.32
CA ILE A 129 4.85 20.19 0.29
C ILE A 129 3.55 19.85 1.00
N VAL A 130 2.97 18.72 0.63
CA VAL A 130 1.84 18.12 1.33
C VAL A 130 2.29 16.79 1.92
N PHE A 131 2.13 16.63 3.22
CA PHE A 131 2.48 15.41 3.92
C PHE A 131 1.37 14.37 3.81
N GLY A 132 1.71 13.19 3.29
CA GLY A 132 0.90 11.99 3.48
C GLY A 132 1.49 11.17 4.62
N HIS A 133 0.71 10.86 5.65
CA HIS A 133 1.15 10.09 6.80
C HIS A 133 0.33 8.82 6.97
N PHE A 134 1.00 7.67 6.94
CA PHE A 134 0.41 6.40 7.29
C PHE A 134 0.83 6.06 8.72
N SER A 135 -0.07 6.22 9.68
CA SER A 135 0.20 6.00 11.10
C SER A 135 0.02 4.53 11.49
N GLN A 136 0.67 4.11 12.59
CA GLN A 136 0.45 2.79 13.19
C GLN A 136 -0.95 2.66 13.81
N GLU A 137 -1.57 3.77 14.20
CA GLU A 137 -2.91 3.82 14.80
C GLU A 137 -4.02 3.67 13.76
N GLY A 138 -3.65 3.65 12.45
CA GLY A 138 -4.60 3.55 11.35
C GLY A 138 -5.31 4.87 11.02
N LEU A 139 -6.46 4.76 10.36
CA LEU A 139 -7.22 5.91 9.93
C LEU A 139 -8.14 6.41 11.06
N THR A 140 -8.16 7.72 11.27
CA THR A 140 -9.13 8.36 12.17
C THR A 140 -10.38 8.74 11.36
N TYR A 141 -11.50 8.13 11.68
CA TYR A 141 -12.78 8.38 11.02
C TYR A 141 -13.92 8.49 12.04
N LYS A 142 -15.01 9.13 11.66
CA LYS A 142 -16.24 9.14 12.47
C LYS A 142 -16.90 7.78 12.39
N LYS A 143 -17.39 7.27 13.52
CA LYS A 143 -18.15 6.04 13.58
C LYS A 143 -19.35 6.12 12.61
N ASP A 144 -19.61 5.03 11.88
CA ASP A 144 -20.69 4.90 10.88
C ASP A 144 -20.52 5.72 9.58
N MET A 145 -19.31 6.27 9.32
CA MET A 145 -19.02 6.93 8.06
C MET A 145 -18.72 5.89 6.96
N ARG A 146 -19.36 6.01 5.80
CA ARG A 146 -19.05 5.18 4.62
C ARG A 146 -17.68 5.55 4.05
N VAL A 147 -16.99 4.57 3.46
CA VAL A 147 -15.65 4.77 2.87
C VAL A 147 -15.64 5.90 1.84
N ILE A 148 -16.68 5.99 1.00
CA ILE A 148 -16.81 7.06 0.01
C ILE A 148 -16.97 8.44 0.66
N GLU A 149 -17.66 8.54 1.79
CA GLU A 149 -17.83 9.79 2.53
C GLU A 149 -16.50 10.23 3.16
N TYR A 150 -15.75 9.26 3.70
CA TYR A 150 -14.42 9.51 4.21
C TYR A 150 -13.48 10.03 3.10
N LEU A 151 -13.48 9.39 1.92
CA LEU A 151 -12.67 9.82 0.80
C LEU A 151 -13.04 11.24 0.32
N LYS A 152 -14.34 11.57 0.27
CA LYS A 152 -14.82 12.89 -0.09
C LYS A 152 -14.40 13.99 0.89
N THR A 153 -13.99 13.67 2.12
CA THR A 153 -13.42 14.68 3.03
C THR A 153 -12.07 15.20 2.55
N PHE A 154 -11.37 14.48 1.69
CA PHE A 154 -10.09 14.90 1.11
C PHE A 154 -10.27 15.56 -0.25
N ALA A 155 -11.04 14.93 -1.13
CA ALA A 155 -11.38 15.49 -2.44
C ALA A 155 -12.62 14.81 -3.05
N GLU A 156 -13.43 15.54 -3.78
CA GLU A 156 -14.54 14.99 -4.57
C GLU A 156 -14.06 14.44 -5.92
N GLN A 157 -13.00 15.04 -6.46
CA GLN A 157 -12.40 14.68 -7.75
C GLN A 157 -10.88 14.60 -7.63
N PHE A 158 -10.31 13.62 -8.30
CA PHE A 158 -8.88 13.31 -8.28
C PHE A 158 -8.30 13.56 -9.68
N PRO A 159 -7.44 14.57 -9.89
CA PRO A 159 -6.86 14.88 -11.18
C PRO A 159 -5.85 13.80 -11.61
N LEU A 160 -5.96 13.34 -12.87
CA LEU A 160 -5.03 12.40 -13.47
C LEU A 160 -3.87 13.11 -14.16
N ALA A 161 -2.69 12.47 -14.21
CA ALA A 161 -1.53 13.00 -14.93
C ALA A 161 -1.75 13.04 -16.45
N SER A 162 -2.52 12.09 -16.97
CA SER A 162 -2.93 12.00 -18.39
C SER A 162 -3.96 13.06 -18.82
N GLY A 163 -4.46 13.86 -17.87
CA GLY A 163 -5.60 14.77 -18.05
C GLY A 163 -6.92 14.12 -17.66
N GLY A 164 -7.91 14.95 -17.29
CA GLY A 164 -9.19 14.49 -16.75
C GLY A 164 -9.18 14.31 -15.24
N THR A 165 -10.31 13.88 -14.69
CA THR A 165 -10.52 13.68 -13.26
C THR A 165 -11.27 12.39 -13.01
N LEU A 166 -10.98 11.74 -11.89
CA LEU A 166 -11.76 10.62 -11.35
C LEU A 166 -12.66 11.11 -10.23
N SER A 167 -13.91 10.68 -10.22
CA SER A 167 -14.77 10.84 -9.06
C SER A 167 -14.30 9.95 -7.90
N ALA A 168 -14.73 10.27 -6.67
CA ALA A 168 -14.42 9.45 -5.49
C ALA A 168 -14.88 7.99 -5.65
N ALA A 169 -16.02 7.75 -6.32
CA ALA A 169 -16.50 6.39 -6.59
C ALA A 169 -15.56 5.64 -7.55
N GLN A 170 -15.24 6.22 -8.70
CA GLN A 170 -14.30 5.64 -9.67
C GLN A 170 -12.92 5.40 -9.06
N PHE A 171 -12.46 6.31 -8.18
CA PHE A 171 -11.21 6.12 -7.46
C PHE A 171 -11.25 4.90 -6.54
N LEU A 172 -12.35 4.70 -5.80
CA LEU A 172 -12.54 3.53 -4.93
C LEU A 172 -12.64 2.22 -5.71
N GLU A 173 -13.28 2.23 -6.88
CA GLU A 173 -13.36 1.04 -7.77
C GLU A 173 -11.97 0.54 -8.17
N LEU A 174 -11.00 1.44 -8.39
CA LEU A 174 -9.61 1.06 -8.66
C LEU A 174 -8.99 0.26 -7.51
N PHE A 175 -9.43 0.48 -6.28
CA PHE A 175 -9.00 -0.25 -5.09
C PHE A 175 -9.92 -1.43 -4.73
N LEU A 176 -10.72 -1.91 -5.70
CA LEU A 176 -11.62 -3.05 -5.56
C LEU A 176 -12.76 -2.84 -4.53
N PHE A 177 -13.12 -1.61 -4.23
CA PHE A 177 -14.36 -1.32 -3.54
C PHE A 177 -15.51 -1.39 -4.55
N THR A 178 -16.45 -2.29 -4.31
CA THR A 178 -17.69 -2.35 -5.12
C THR A 178 -18.70 -1.34 -4.59
N PRO A 179 -19.58 -0.78 -5.47
CA PRO A 179 -20.66 0.11 -5.07
C PRO A 179 -21.58 -0.47 -4.02
#